data_ad8726ba9e4590d9e50e744e6a1b3a70
#
_entry.id   ad8726ba9e4590d9e50e744e6a1b3a70
#
_cell.length_a   1.000
_cell.length_b   1.000
_cell.length_c   1.000
_cell.angle_alpha   90.00
_cell.angle_beta   90.00
_cell.angle_gamma   90.00
#
_symmetry.space_group_name_H-M   'P 1'
#
loop_
_entity.id
_entity.type
_entity.pdbx_description
1 polymer ?
#
loop_
_entity_poly.entity_id
_entity_poly.type
_entity_poly.pdbx_seq_one_letter_code
_entity_poly.pdbx_strand_id
1 'polypeptide(L)'
;MLAYKRTEEVPEEHHCKFITGANLCINLSKPERVFPFYNPPGARGEDTFLSTLLTDSKVLRIPCYAFHDGFSAYRHLLDGVLPTELDSISSESGKIVLRFYNACIGWVRYKPLLLYITDQEEYEDKIRFIQNELEEIVPRISEYFGCEDFQKLITEFHKYSKNAKKHFQNFKATQKSWKKIMELFSTPS
;
A
#
# COMPACT_ATOMS: atom_id res chain seq x y z
N MET A 1 -9.98 -13.63 -5.70
CA MET A 1 -8.99 -13.00 -6.61
C MET A 1 -8.37 -14.09 -7.45
N LEU A 2 -8.39 -13.95 -8.78
CA LEU A 2 -7.75 -14.88 -9.70
C LEU A 2 -6.43 -14.26 -10.15
N ALA A 3 -5.36 -15.03 -10.13
CA ALA A 3 -4.07 -14.65 -10.70
C ALA A 3 -3.88 -15.37 -12.03
N TYR A 4 -3.62 -14.63 -13.07
CA TYR A 4 -3.40 -15.15 -14.41
C TYR A 4 -1.94 -14.95 -14.80
N LYS A 5 -1.21 -16.04 -15.06
CA LYS A 5 0.18 -15.99 -15.47
C LYS A 5 0.26 -15.97 -17.01
N ARG A 6 1.06 -15.06 -17.56
CA ARG A 6 1.49 -15.16 -18.96
C ARG A 6 2.43 -16.35 -19.09
N THR A 7 2.09 -17.29 -19.96
CA THR A 7 2.81 -18.56 -20.09
C THR A 7 4.20 -18.42 -20.71
N GLU A 8 4.45 -17.32 -21.40
CA GLU A 8 5.68 -17.08 -22.17
C GLU A 8 6.72 -16.23 -21.43
N GLU A 9 6.35 -15.66 -20.28
CA GLU A 9 7.25 -14.80 -19.51
C GLU A 9 7.83 -15.57 -18.30
N VAL A 10 9.14 -15.50 -18.15
CA VAL A 10 9.84 -16.06 -17.00
C VAL A 10 9.87 -15.05 -15.86
N PRO A 11 9.93 -15.51 -14.58
CA PRO A 11 10.14 -14.63 -13.46
C PRO A 11 11.45 -13.87 -13.60
N GLU A 12 11.42 -12.58 -13.40
CA GLU A 12 12.60 -11.72 -13.40
C GLU A 12 12.87 -11.15 -12.01
N GLU A 13 14.12 -10.85 -11.72
CA GLU A 13 14.48 -10.17 -10.47
C GLU A 13 13.96 -8.74 -10.54
N HIS A 14 13.18 -8.36 -9.52
CA HIS A 14 12.54 -7.06 -9.46
C HIS A 14 13.34 -6.12 -8.57
N HIS A 15 13.87 -5.08 -9.17
CA HIS A 15 14.65 -4.05 -8.45
C HIS A 15 13.78 -2.88 -7.95
N CYS A 16 12.45 -3.02 -7.97
CA CYS A 16 11.57 -2.00 -7.44
C CYS A 16 11.66 -1.93 -5.91
N LYS A 17 11.68 -0.72 -5.39
CA LYS A 17 11.78 -0.45 -3.95
C LYS A 17 10.58 -0.97 -3.15
N PHE A 18 9.41 -1.10 -3.80
CA PHE A 18 8.17 -1.51 -3.14
C PHE A 18 7.51 -2.69 -3.85
N ILE A 19 7.05 -3.64 -3.05
CA ILE A 19 6.20 -4.75 -3.48
C ILE A 19 4.74 -4.42 -3.23
N THR A 20 3.84 -5.11 -3.94
CA THR A 20 2.39 -4.99 -3.73
C THR A 20 1.88 -6.22 -2.98
N GLY A 21 1.06 -6.01 -1.95
CA GLY A 21 0.54 -7.08 -1.10
C GLY A 21 -0.51 -7.98 -1.77
N ALA A 22 -1.07 -7.55 -2.90
CA ALA A 22 -2.17 -8.25 -3.55
C ALA A 22 -1.83 -9.68 -4.00
N ASN A 23 -0.56 -9.95 -4.36
CA ASN A 23 -0.08 -11.24 -4.85
C ASN A 23 1.31 -11.56 -4.29
N LEU A 24 1.49 -11.37 -3.00
CA LEU A 24 2.76 -11.61 -2.33
C LEU A 24 2.90 -13.08 -1.95
N CYS A 25 3.98 -13.73 -2.43
CA CYS A 25 4.44 -15.01 -1.94
C CYS A 25 5.72 -14.83 -1.14
N ILE A 26 5.75 -15.33 0.08
CA ILE A 26 6.91 -15.26 0.97
C ILE A 26 7.54 -16.64 1.09
N ASN A 27 8.84 -16.74 0.86
CA ASN A 27 9.57 -17.98 1.07
C ASN A 27 9.83 -18.18 2.58
N LEU A 28 9.18 -19.18 3.16
CA LEU A 28 9.30 -19.52 4.57
C LEU A 28 10.43 -20.51 4.90
N SER A 29 11.26 -20.90 3.91
CA SER A 29 12.42 -21.77 4.18
C SER A 29 13.47 -21.13 5.09
N LYS A 30 13.41 -19.79 5.24
CA LYS A 30 14.25 -18.99 6.14
C LYS A 30 13.35 -18.10 7.00
N PRO A 31 12.72 -18.68 8.03
CA PRO A 31 11.73 -17.95 8.84
C PRO A 31 12.31 -16.70 9.53
N GLU A 32 13.63 -16.70 9.82
CA GLU A 32 14.33 -15.55 10.37
C GLU A 32 14.33 -14.30 9.45
N ARG A 33 14.00 -14.49 8.17
CA ARG A 33 13.87 -13.41 7.17
C ARG A 33 12.43 -12.97 6.92
N VAL A 34 11.49 -13.52 7.66
CA VAL A 34 10.09 -13.09 7.61
C VAL A 34 9.90 -11.92 8.56
N PHE A 35 9.32 -10.85 8.06
CA PHE A 35 9.06 -9.62 8.81
C PHE A 35 7.58 -9.45 9.09
N PRO A 36 7.22 -8.79 10.19
CA PRO A 36 5.83 -8.53 10.51
C PRO A 36 5.22 -7.49 9.58
N PHE A 37 3.96 -7.64 9.27
CA PHE A 37 3.17 -6.56 8.70
C PHE A 37 2.92 -5.47 9.75
N TYR A 38 2.93 -4.24 9.30
CA TYR A 38 2.68 -3.09 10.15
C TYR A 38 1.89 -2.02 9.42
N ASN A 39 0.97 -1.40 10.14
CA ASN A 39 0.29 -0.17 9.72
C ASN A 39 0.22 0.82 10.89
N PRO A 40 0.35 2.12 10.65
CA PRO A 40 -0.16 3.10 11.60
C PRO A 40 -1.66 2.85 11.84
N PRO A 41 -2.16 3.04 13.07
CA PRO A 41 -3.57 2.81 13.38
C PRO A 41 -4.50 3.54 12.41
N GLY A 42 -5.44 2.81 11.80
CA GLY A 42 -6.39 3.36 10.82
C GLY A 42 -5.82 3.68 9.44
N ALA A 43 -4.54 3.38 9.19
CA ALA A 43 -3.92 3.50 7.86
C ALA A 43 -3.95 2.17 7.10
N ARG A 44 -3.55 2.23 5.84
CA ARG A 44 -3.20 1.09 4.98
C ARG A 44 -1.71 1.17 4.64
N GLY A 45 -1.15 0.17 3.99
CA GLY A 45 0.22 0.20 3.49
C GLY A 45 1.14 -0.83 4.16
N GLU A 46 0.57 -1.93 4.66
CA GLU A 46 1.31 -3.05 5.27
C GLU A 46 2.39 -3.60 4.34
N ASP A 47 2.10 -3.71 3.06
CA ASP A 47 3.04 -4.13 2.01
C ASP A 47 4.14 -3.09 1.79
N THR A 48 3.79 -1.82 1.86
CA THR A 48 4.73 -0.70 1.74
C THR A 48 5.74 -0.72 2.89
N PHE A 49 5.29 -0.90 4.13
CA PHE A 49 6.19 -0.98 5.29
C PHE A 49 7.00 -2.28 5.30
N LEU A 50 6.40 -3.39 4.88
CA LEU A 50 7.15 -4.64 4.67
C LEU A 50 8.26 -4.43 3.65
N SER A 51 8.01 -3.73 2.56
CA SER A 51 9.00 -3.43 1.52
C SER A 51 10.22 -2.70 2.07
N THR A 52 10.05 -1.81 3.06
CA THR A 52 11.18 -1.10 3.69
C THR A 52 12.10 -2.02 4.50
N LEU A 53 11.67 -3.24 4.81
CA LEU A 53 12.44 -4.24 5.55
C LEU A 53 13.09 -5.28 4.64
N LEU A 54 12.77 -5.29 3.36
CA LEU A 54 13.25 -6.29 2.38
C LEU A 54 14.49 -5.84 1.61
N THR A 55 15.26 -4.88 2.11
CA THR A 55 16.42 -4.28 1.43
C THR A 55 17.45 -5.29 0.95
N ASP A 56 17.67 -6.37 1.73
CA ASP A 56 18.65 -7.42 1.43
C ASP A 56 17.99 -8.69 0.88
N SER A 57 16.74 -8.60 0.44
CA SER A 57 15.98 -9.73 -0.08
C SER A 57 15.89 -9.67 -1.59
N LYS A 58 15.98 -10.83 -2.23
CA LYS A 58 15.67 -10.95 -3.65
C LYS A 58 14.17 -10.96 -3.83
N VAL A 59 13.68 -10.05 -4.67
CA VAL A 59 12.29 -9.96 -5.05
C VAL A 59 12.17 -10.39 -6.51
N LEU A 60 11.36 -11.42 -6.76
CA LEU A 60 11.06 -11.89 -8.11
C LEU A 60 9.70 -11.39 -8.54
N ARG A 61 9.65 -10.74 -9.69
CA ARG A 61 8.40 -10.40 -10.35
C ARG A 61 7.95 -11.59 -11.19
N ILE A 62 6.75 -12.07 -10.90
CA ILE A 62 6.09 -13.07 -11.73
C ILE A 62 5.08 -12.31 -12.59
N PRO A 63 5.23 -12.31 -13.92
CA PRO A 63 4.28 -11.66 -14.80
C PRO A 63 2.92 -12.36 -14.69
N CYS A 64 1.99 -11.70 -14.01
CA CYS A 64 0.62 -12.20 -13.85
C CYS A 64 -0.36 -11.04 -13.72
N TYR A 65 -1.60 -11.28 -14.08
CA TYR A 65 -2.70 -10.37 -13.83
C TYR A 65 -3.47 -10.83 -12.60
N ALA A 66 -3.80 -9.90 -11.72
CA ALA A 66 -4.66 -10.15 -10.57
C ALA A 66 -6.02 -9.50 -10.81
N PHE A 67 -7.07 -10.31 -10.75
CA PHE A 67 -8.44 -9.85 -10.91
C PHE A 67 -9.22 -10.04 -9.62
N HIS A 68 -10.00 -9.03 -9.22
CA HIS A 68 -10.92 -9.19 -8.12
C HIS A 68 -12.15 -10.00 -8.58
N ASP A 69 -12.54 -10.96 -7.74
CA ASP A 69 -13.77 -11.69 -7.94
C ASP A 69 -14.98 -10.74 -7.94
N GLY A 70 -15.96 -11.00 -8.76
CA GLY A 70 -17.14 -10.13 -8.93
C GLY A 70 -17.06 -9.18 -10.14
N PHE A 71 -15.96 -9.16 -10.87
CA PHE A 71 -15.92 -8.52 -12.18
C PHE A 71 -16.49 -9.44 -13.26
N SER A 72 -17.81 -9.57 -13.28
CA SER A 72 -18.49 -10.28 -14.39
C SER A 72 -18.15 -9.69 -15.77
N ALA A 73 -17.80 -8.41 -15.82
CA ALA A 73 -17.29 -7.72 -17.01
C ALA A 73 -16.01 -8.34 -17.57
N TYR A 74 -15.25 -9.11 -16.78
CA TYR A 74 -14.00 -9.73 -17.23
C TYR A 74 -14.13 -11.23 -17.57
N ARG A 75 -15.34 -11.75 -17.73
CA ARG A 75 -15.53 -13.17 -18.14
C ARG A 75 -14.79 -13.51 -19.45
N HIS A 76 -14.73 -12.57 -20.38
CA HIS A 76 -14.00 -12.74 -21.65
C HIS A 76 -12.47 -12.81 -21.46
N LEU A 77 -11.92 -12.43 -20.31
CA LEU A 77 -10.50 -12.67 -20.00
C LEU A 77 -10.19 -14.15 -19.77
N LEU A 78 -11.18 -14.94 -19.42
CA LEU A 78 -11.05 -16.40 -19.37
C LEU A 78 -10.83 -16.97 -20.79
N ASP A 79 -11.25 -16.24 -21.82
CA ASP A 79 -11.05 -16.56 -23.22
C ASP A 79 -9.74 -15.99 -23.79
N GLY A 80 -8.87 -15.41 -22.93
CA GLY A 80 -7.56 -14.87 -23.31
C GLY A 80 -7.59 -13.48 -23.94
N VAL A 81 -8.73 -12.81 -23.97
CA VAL A 81 -8.89 -11.47 -24.52
C VAL A 81 -8.95 -10.44 -23.41
N LEU A 82 -8.03 -9.47 -23.41
CA LEU A 82 -8.14 -8.31 -22.51
C LEU A 82 -9.28 -7.40 -22.97
N PRO A 83 -10.13 -6.91 -22.06
CA PRO A 83 -11.15 -5.93 -22.44
C PRO A 83 -10.47 -4.67 -22.98
N THR A 84 -10.87 -4.25 -24.15
CA THR A 84 -10.40 -3.01 -24.77
C THR A 84 -11.08 -1.78 -24.17
N GLU A 85 -12.24 -1.96 -23.54
CA GLU A 85 -13.02 -0.91 -22.89
C GLU A 85 -13.46 -1.41 -21.52
N LEU A 86 -13.18 -0.62 -20.50
CA LEU A 86 -13.83 -0.75 -19.20
C LEU A 86 -15.21 -0.09 -19.34
N ASP A 87 -16.25 -0.78 -18.92
CA ASP A 87 -17.54 -0.12 -18.75
C ASP A 87 -17.34 1.18 -17.98
N SER A 88 -17.80 2.29 -18.56
CA SER A 88 -17.65 3.60 -17.95
C SER A 88 -18.30 3.56 -16.56
N ILE A 89 -17.47 3.52 -15.56
CA ILE A 89 -17.94 3.59 -14.18
C ILE A 89 -18.40 5.03 -14.00
N SER A 90 -19.70 5.22 -13.92
CA SER A 90 -20.29 6.53 -13.66
C SER A 90 -19.67 7.14 -12.40
N SER A 91 -19.07 8.32 -12.52
CA SER A 91 -18.53 9.09 -11.40
C SER A 91 -19.61 9.47 -10.37
N GLU A 92 -20.86 9.38 -10.76
CA GLU A 92 -22.05 9.65 -9.93
C GLU A 92 -22.41 8.53 -8.96
N SER A 93 -21.76 7.34 -9.09
CA SER A 93 -21.98 6.27 -8.15
C SER A 93 -21.34 6.61 -6.80
N GLY A 94 -22.15 6.80 -5.75
CA GLY A 94 -21.65 7.03 -4.39
C GLY A 94 -20.67 5.97 -3.90
N LYS A 95 -20.70 4.75 -4.47
CA LYS A 95 -19.74 3.68 -4.19
C LYS A 95 -18.35 4.01 -4.74
N ILE A 96 -18.25 4.72 -5.87
CA ILE A 96 -16.99 5.12 -6.48
C ILE A 96 -16.37 6.24 -5.68
N VAL A 97 -17.16 7.26 -5.36
CA VAL A 97 -16.71 8.38 -4.50
C VAL A 97 -16.17 7.83 -3.18
N LEU A 98 -16.90 6.92 -2.54
CA LEU A 98 -16.48 6.29 -1.30
C LEU A 98 -15.18 5.47 -1.46
N ARG A 99 -15.03 4.69 -2.54
CA ARG A 99 -13.80 3.94 -2.82
C ARG A 99 -12.62 4.86 -3.04
N PHE A 100 -12.80 5.92 -3.80
CA PHE A 100 -11.76 6.92 -4.06
C PHE A 100 -11.37 7.63 -2.76
N TYR A 101 -12.34 8.10 -1.98
CA TYR A 101 -12.10 8.68 -0.66
C TYR A 101 -11.30 7.73 0.26
N ASN A 102 -11.70 6.45 0.34
CA ASN A 102 -11.00 5.46 1.16
C ASN A 102 -9.56 5.19 0.69
N ALA A 103 -9.29 5.27 -0.60
CA ALA A 103 -7.93 5.18 -1.13
C ALA A 103 -7.11 6.40 -0.71
N CYS A 104 -7.65 7.60 -0.88
CA CYS A 104 -7.00 8.85 -0.51
C CYS A 104 -6.72 8.92 1.00
N ILE A 105 -7.73 8.59 1.84
CA ILE A 105 -7.58 8.64 3.30
C ILE A 105 -6.53 7.62 3.78
N GLY A 106 -6.48 6.44 3.15
CA GLY A 106 -5.43 5.46 3.41
C GLY A 106 -4.05 6.03 3.11
N TRP A 107 -3.88 6.65 1.95
CA TRP A 107 -2.63 7.24 1.51
C TRP A 107 -2.14 8.36 2.43
N VAL A 108 -2.97 9.32 2.77
CA VAL A 108 -2.59 10.45 3.65
C VAL A 108 -2.20 9.98 5.05
N ARG A 109 -2.72 8.85 5.51
CA ARG A 109 -2.42 8.29 6.83
C ARG A 109 -1.09 7.54 6.88
N TYR A 110 -0.69 6.81 5.84
CA TYR A 110 0.57 6.07 5.88
C TYR A 110 1.76 6.88 5.35
N LYS A 111 1.53 7.81 4.43
CA LYS A 111 2.59 8.55 3.73
C LYS A 111 3.57 9.26 4.68
N PRO A 112 3.12 9.94 5.77
CA PRO A 112 4.05 10.58 6.69
C PRO A 112 5.05 9.61 7.35
N LEU A 113 4.59 8.44 7.80
CA LEU A 113 5.50 7.45 8.37
C LEU A 113 6.46 6.90 7.32
N LEU A 114 5.98 6.65 6.10
CA LEU A 114 6.84 6.19 5.01
C LEU A 114 7.99 7.17 4.77
N LEU A 115 7.69 8.47 4.63
CA LEU A 115 8.70 9.51 4.45
C LEU A 115 9.66 9.59 5.64
N TYR A 116 9.15 9.43 6.85
CA TYR A 116 9.98 9.42 8.05
C TYR A 116 10.98 8.26 8.08
N ILE A 117 10.67 7.13 7.43
CA ILE A 117 11.54 5.96 7.31
C ILE A 117 12.55 6.13 6.15
N THR A 118 12.08 6.61 5.00
CA THR A 118 12.83 6.56 3.74
C THR A 118 13.59 7.82 3.40
N ASP A 119 13.16 8.97 3.94
CA ASP A 119 13.63 10.30 3.54
C ASP A 119 13.72 11.23 4.77
N GLN A 120 14.33 10.75 5.83
CA GLN A 120 14.33 11.44 7.14
C GLN A 120 14.95 12.83 7.09
N GLU A 121 16.00 13.02 6.29
CA GLU A 121 16.71 14.32 6.16
C GLU A 121 15.83 15.37 5.48
N GLU A 122 15.01 14.96 4.51
CA GLU A 122 14.11 15.83 3.74
C GLU A 122 12.66 15.78 4.26
N TYR A 123 12.43 15.15 5.41
CA TYR A 123 11.09 14.86 5.92
C TYR A 123 10.21 16.11 6.01
N GLU A 124 10.67 17.15 6.66
CA GLU A 124 9.90 18.38 6.89
C GLU A 124 9.54 19.09 5.58
N ASP A 125 10.47 19.15 4.63
CA ASP A 125 10.24 19.78 3.34
C ASP A 125 9.24 18.98 2.49
N LYS A 126 9.35 17.64 2.49
CA LYS A 126 8.41 16.77 1.79
C LYS A 126 7.00 16.82 2.41
N ILE A 127 6.90 16.88 3.74
CA ILE A 127 5.61 17.04 4.42
C ILE A 127 4.97 18.37 4.06
N ARG A 128 5.73 19.47 4.10
CA ARG A 128 5.24 20.80 3.73
C ARG A 128 4.78 20.84 2.28
N PHE A 129 5.56 20.26 1.38
CA PHE A 129 5.20 20.18 -0.03
C PHE A 129 3.86 19.45 -0.23
N ILE A 130 3.70 18.26 0.35
CA ILE A 130 2.46 17.48 0.24
C ILE A 130 1.29 18.21 0.90
N GLN A 131 1.51 18.91 2.00
CA GLN A 131 0.45 19.67 2.66
C GLN A 131 -0.08 20.78 1.75
N ASN A 132 0.81 21.56 1.10
CA ASN A 132 0.42 22.59 0.14
C ASN A 132 -0.37 21.99 -1.05
N GLU A 133 0.11 20.87 -1.59
CA GLU A 133 -0.60 20.14 -2.67
C GLU A 133 -2.00 19.73 -2.24
N LEU A 134 -2.15 19.21 -1.03
CA LEU A 134 -3.47 18.80 -0.51
C LEU A 134 -4.40 20.01 -0.31
N GLU A 135 -3.89 21.13 0.19
CA GLU A 135 -4.65 22.38 0.37
C GLU A 135 -5.16 22.95 -0.96
N GLU A 136 -4.40 22.75 -2.04
CA GLU A 136 -4.81 23.16 -3.38
C GLU A 136 -5.80 22.18 -4.03
N ILE A 137 -5.53 20.86 -3.93
CA ILE A 137 -6.25 19.83 -4.70
C ILE A 137 -7.55 19.42 -4.02
N VAL A 138 -7.59 19.35 -2.69
CA VAL A 138 -8.74 18.82 -1.96
C VAL A 138 -10.03 19.62 -2.19
N PRO A 139 -10.03 20.97 -2.21
CA PRO A 139 -11.23 21.71 -2.53
C PRO A 139 -11.79 21.38 -3.92
N ARG A 140 -10.91 21.23 -4.91
CA ARG A 140 -11.29 20.89 -6.30
C ARG A 140 -11.90 19.48 -6.40
N ILE A 141 -11.33 18.51 -5.65
CA ILE A 141 -11.87 17.14 -5.57
C ILE A 141 -13.23 17.16 -4.87
N SER A 142 -13.37 17.90 -3.77
CA SER A 142 -14.64 18.03 -3.04
C SER A 142 -15.74 18.60 -3.93
N GLU A 143 -15.43 19.64 -4.70
CA GLU A 143 -16.36 20.24 -5.66
C GLU A 143 -16.72 19.27 -6.77
N TYR A 144 -15.74 18.60 -7.39
CA TYR A 144 -15.96 17.68 -8.49
C TYR A 144 -16.88 16.50 -8.13
N PHE A 145 -16.71 15.96 -6.92
CA PHE A 145 -17.53 14.84 -6.45
C PHE A 145 -18.76 15.26 -5.64
N GLY A 146 -18.92 16.56 -5.35
CA GLY A 146 -19.99 17.06 -4.48
C GLY A 146 -19.92 16.46 -3.07
N CYS A 147 -18.72 16.23 -2.53
CA CYS A 147 -18.49 15.51 -1.28
C CYS A 147 -17.51 16.24 -0.35
N GLU A 148 -18.04 16.84 0.70
CA GLU A 148 -17.27 17.58 1.71
C GLU A 148 -16.33 16.71 2.55
N ASP A 149 -16.53 15.39 2.58
CA ASP A 149 -15.70 14.49 3.37
C ASP A 149 -14.24 14.50 2.95
N PHE A 150 -13.94 14.87 1.70
CA PHE A 150 -12.55 15.02 1.23
C PHE A 150 -11.76 16.06 2.02
N GLN A 151 -12.39 17.05 2.62
CA GLN A 151 -11.72 18.04 3.50
C GLN A 151 -11.00 17.38 4.68
N LYS A 152 -11.45 16.18 5.10
CA LYS A 152 -10.81 15.40 6.17
C LYS A 152 -9.41 14.92 5.80
N LEU A 153 -9.06 14.85 4.52
CA LEU A 153 -7.73 14.44 4.06
C LEU A 153 -6.63 15.35 4.60
N ILE A 154 -6.87 16.67 4.60
CA ILE A 154 -5.91 17.67 5.10
C ILE A 154 -5.69 17.47 6.61
N THR A 155 -6.77 17.37 7.38
CA THR A 155 -6.68 17.21 8.83
C THR A 155 -6.05 15.88 9.24
N GLU A 156 -6.37 14.80 8.54
CA GLU A 156 -5.77 13.48 8.78
C GLU A 156 -4.28 13.46 8.40
N PHE A 157 -3.90 14.03 7.26
CA PHE A 157 -2.50 14.14 6.89
C PHE A 157 -1.69 14.89 7.96
N HIS A 158 -2.18 16.04 8.40
CA HIS A 158 -1.54 16.83 9.46
C HIS A 158 -1.41 16.05 10.80
N LYS A 159 -2.47 15.34 11.20
CA LYS A 159 -2.47 14.50 12.39
C LYS A 159 -1.41 13.40 12.31
N TYR A 160 -1.31 12.70 11.18
CA TYR A 160 -0.35 11.61 11.00
C TYR A 160 1.08 12.12 10.84
N SER A 161 1.29 13.29 10.23
CA SER A 161 2.59 13.96 10.14
C SER A 161 3.13 14.31 11.52
N LYS A 162 2.32 14.91 12.37
CA LYS A 162 2.69 15.21 13.77
C LYS A 162 3.03 13.96 14.59
N ASN A 163 2.45 12.82 14.26
CA ASN A 163 2.63 11.57 14.97
C ASN A 163 3.63 10.62 14.30
N ALA A 164 4.31 11.01 13.23
CA ALA A 164 5.20 10.13 12.47
C ALA A 164 6.31 9.50 13.32
N LYS A 165 6.95 10.28 14.20
CA LYS A 165 7.96 9.78 15.15
C LYS A 165 7.40 8.72 16.09
N LYS A 166 6.18 8.90 16.62
CA LYS A 166 5.51 7.92 17.47
C LYS A 166 5.17 6.65 16.69
N HIS A 167 4.67 6.79 15.47
CA HIS A 167 4.38 5.66 14.61
C HIS A 167 5.66 4.89 14.26
N PHE A 168 6.79 5.59 14.04
CA PHE A 168 8.08 4.96 13.83
C PHE A 168 8.56 4.16 15.05
N GLN A 169 8.39 4.69 16.26
CA GLN A 169 8.69 3.96 17.48
C GLN A 169 7.85 2.67 17.60
N ASN A 170 6.56 2.74 17.28
CA ASN A 170 5.68 1.56 17.27
C ASN A 170 6.11 0.55 16.20
N PHE A 171 6.49 1.02 15.02
CA PHE A 171 7.03 0.17 13.94
C PHE A 171 8.28 -0.59 14.41
N LYS A 172 9.21 0.09 15.06
CA LYS A 172 10.40 -0.55 15.64
C LYS A 172 10.06 -1.51 16.78
N ALA A 173 9.10 -1.17 17.63
CA ALA A 173 8.64 -2.05 18.70
C ALA A 173 8.00 -3.34 18.14
N THR A 174 7.24 -3.24 17.06
CA THR A 174 6.65 -4.41 16.37
C THR A 174 7.75 -5.34 15.85
N GLN A 175 8.80 -4.80 15.20
CA GLN A 175 9.94 -5.59 14.73
C GLN A 175 10.66 -6.29 15.89
N LYS A 176 10.88 -5.58 17.00
CA LYS A 176 11.52 -6.15 18.19
C LYS A 176 10.68 -7.29 18.80
N SER A 177 9.37 -7.11 18.88
CA SER A 177 8.46 -8.16 19.37
C SER A 177 8.44 -9.37 18.43
N TRP A 178 8.42 -9.13 17.12
CA TRP A 178 8.49 -10.18 16.12
C TRP A 178 9.78 -11.01 16.25
N LYS A 179 10.93 -10.35 16.39
CA LYS A 179 12.20 -11.04 16.59
C LYS A 179 12.17 -11.97 17.80
N LYS A 180 11.61 -11.54 18.93
CA LYS A 180 11.44 -12.40 20.11
C LYS A 180 10.54 -13.61 19.84
N ILE A 181 9.45 -13.43 19.08
CA ILE A 181 8.58 -14.54 18.69
C ILE A 181 9.36 -15.53 17.84
N MET A 182 10.12 -15.08 16.85
CA MET A 182 10.91 -15.94 15.99
C MET A 182 12.01 -16.71 16.75
N GLU A 183 12.63 -16.08 17.76
CA GLU A 183 13.61 -16.74 18.64
C GLU A 183 12.98 -17.92 19.39
N LEU A 184 11.71 -17.82 19.83
CA LEU A 184 11.00 -18.92 20.50
C LEU A 184 10.76 -20.12 19.58
N PHE A 185 10.51 -19.87 18.27
CA PHE A 185 10.34 -20.96 17.28
C PHE A 185 11.64 -21.55 16.80
N SER A 186 12.77 -20.86 16.98
CA SER A 186 14.09 -21.33 16.53
C SER A 186 14.83 -22.14 17.60
N THR A 187 14.32 -22.21 18.82
CA THR A 187 14.90 -23.02 19.89
C THR A 187 14.47 -24.49 19.70
N PRO A 188 15.40 -25.43 19.42
CA PRO A 188 15.04 -26.86 19.36
C PRO A 188 14.52 -27.30 20.72
N SER A 189 13.40 -28.04 20.72
CA SER A 189 12.86 -28.74 21.88
C SER A 189 13.77 -29.85 22.31
#